data_986985ba8c82e223fee1ff9cfbbbb1b3
#
_entry.id   986985ba8c82e223fee1ff9cfbbbb1b3
#
_cell.length_a   1.000
_cell.length_b   1.000
_cell.length_c   1.000
_cell.angle_alpha   90.00
_cell.angle_beta   90.00
_cell.angle_gamma   90.00
#
_symmetry.space_group_name_H-M   'P 1'
#
loop_
_entity.id
_entity.type
_entity.pdbx_description
1 polymer ?
#
loop_
_entity_poly.entity_id
_entity_poly.type
_entity_poly.pdbx_seq_one_letter_code
_entity_poly.pdbx_strand_id
1 'polypeptide(L)'
;MSADQQINTQEPTRAQIKRWRKHLAEERMEARTYRDLSERRTGEERSVLLQLEEAERRHEEYWLARLGDHALPAPKPPLRTRAASVLAHLFGTIFILAMAQRAEQRLARDVDDDVPAHMQADEHIHAEVIRSLAAKSRETLAGTFRAAVFGANDGLVSNLALVLGVAATGMEPHVVLLTGISGLLAGALSMAAGEWVSVRSQRELLDASIPDPDAHQAVPDLDVDANELALVFRARGESEEEAERHAKQVFARLAK
;
A
#
# COMPACT_ATOMS: atom_id res chain seq x y z
N MET A 1 -27.66 22.49 13.11
CA MET A 1 -26.67 23.33 13.85
C MET A 1 -25.77 22.33 14.58
N SER A 2 -24.68 22.01 13.95
CA SER A 2 -23.81 20.88 14.34
C SER A 2 -22.97 21.21 15.57
N ALA A 3 -22.84 20.20 16.45
CA ALA A 3 -22.15 20.27 17.74
C ALA A 3 -20.61 20.27 17.67
N ASP A 4 -20.01 20.30 16.48
CA ASP A 4 -18.57 20.07 16.28
C ASP A 4 -17.68 21.31 16.24
N GLN A 5 -18.17 22.49 16.61
CA GLN A 5 -17.34 23.72 16.64
C GLN A 5 -17.12 24.26 18.06
N GLN A 6 -16.65 23.43 18.98
CA GLN A 6 -15.93 23.94 20.13
C GLN A 6 -14.42 23.85 19.85
N ILE A 7 -13.90 24.79 19.07
CA ILE A 7 -12.46 25.05 19.00
C ILE A 7 -12.04 25.44 20.42
N ASN A 8 -11.39 24.51 21.09
CA ASN A 8 -10.78 24.75 22.39
C ASN A 8 -9.74 25.87 22.24
N THR A 9 -10.00 27.04 22.80
CA THR A 9 -9.21 28.27 22.68
C THR A 9 -7.92 28.26 23.51
N GLN A 10 -7.51 27.13 24.08
CA GLN A 10 -6.22 26.99 24.75
C GLN A 10 -5.10 26.85 23.71
N GLU A 11 -4.03 27.61 23.88
CA GLU A 11 -2.82 27.46 23.06
C GLU A 11 -2.34 26.01 23.10
N PRO A 12 -2.05 25.40 21.93
CA PRO A 12 -1.66 24.00 21.88
C PRO A 12 -0.32 23.76 22.55
N THR A 13 -0.23 22.71 23.33
CA THR A 13 1.01 22.32 24.00
C THR A 13 2.07 21.89 22.98
N ARG A 14 3.36 21.98 23.37
CA ARG A 14 4.47 21.50 22.51
C ARG A 14 4.31 20.02 22.12
N ALA A 15 3.73 19.20 22.98
CA ALA A 15 3.46 17.79 22.71
C ALA A 15 2.38 17.62 21.64
N GLN A 16 1.29 18.39 21.72
CA GLN A 16 0.23 18.42 20.71
C GLN A 16 0.76 18.90 19.36
N ILE A 17 1.48 20.02 19.33
CA ILE A 17 2.10 20.52 18.09
C ILE A 17 2.97 19.45 17.44
N LYS A 18 3.76 18.71 18.22
CA LYS A 18 4.62 17.64 17.69
C LYS A 18 3.79 16.49 17.11
N ARG A 19 2.69 16.06 17.74
CA ARG A 19 1.78 15.03 17.23
C ARG A 19 1.09 15.51 15.95
N TRP A 20 0.47 16.67 15.97
CA TRP A 20 -0.25 17.23 14.80
C TRP A 20 0.68 17.43 13.60
N ARG A 21 1.94 17.82 13.82
CA ARG A 21 2.94 17.88 12.75
C ARG A 21 3.31 16.50 12.20
N LYS A 22 3.27 15.47 13.04
CA LYS A 22 3.48 14.08 12.60
C LYS A 22 2.32 13.65 11.71
N HIS A 23 1.07 13.86 12.13
CA HIS A 23 -0.12 13.59 11.32
C HIS A 23 -0.06 14.34 9.99
N LEU A 24 0.17 15.63 9.99
CA LEU A 24 0.33 16.43 8.76
C LEU A 24 1.39 15.84 7.81
N ALA A 25 2.48 15.27 8.33
CA ALA A 25 3.50 14.65 7.50
C ALA A 25 3.05 13.31 6.92
N GLU A 26 2.24 12.57 7.66
CA GLU A 26 1.66 11.28 7.28
C GLU A 26 0.64 11.48 6.17
N GLU A 27 -0.34 12.36 6.32
CA GLU A 27 -1.34 12.70 5.28
C GLU A 27 -0.69 13.14 3.95
N ARG A 28 0.28 14.05 4.02
CA ARG A 28 1.05 14.47 2.84
C ARG A 28 1.76 13.34 2.12
N MET A 29 2.21 12.37 2.88
CA MET A 29 2.90 11.22 2.33
C MET A 29 1.92 10.27 1.66
N GLU A 30 0.78 10.04 2.28
CA GLU A 30 -0.28 9.18 1.77
C GLU A 30 -0.89 9.74 0.51
N ALA A 31 -1.23 11.02 0.48
CA ALA A 31 -1.68 11.70 -0.73
C ALA A 31 -0.68 11.53 -1.90
N ARG A 32 0.63 11.68 -1.64
CA ARG A 32 1.65 11.44 -2.67
C ARG A 32 1.72 9.98 -3.10
N THR A 33 1.61 9.05 -2.17
CA THR A 33 1.63 7.62 -2.46
C THR A 33 0.46 7.23 -3.36
N TYR A 34 -0.75 7.73 -3.07
CA TYR A 34 -1.92 7.47 -3.90
C TYR A 34 -1.81 8.10 -5.28
N ARG A 35 -1.24 9.30 -5.38
CA ARG A 35 -0.93 9.90 -6.68
C ARG A 35 0.04 9.06 -7.48
N ASP A 36 1.18 8.68 -6.91
CA ASP A 36 2.21 7.87 -7.58
C ASP A 36 1.64 6.50 -8.02
N LEU A 37 0.74 5.92 -7.23
CA LEU A 37 0.02 4.70 -7.58
C LEU A 37 -0.94 4.94 -8.75
N SER A 38 -1.68 6.05 -8.74
CA SER A 38 -2.67 6.40 -9.77
C SER A 38 -2.01 6.59 -11.15
N GLU A 39 -0.78 7.12 -11.19
CA GLU A 39 -0.03 7.32 -12.44
C GLU A 39 0.34 5.99 -13.13
N ARG A 40 0.36 4.90 -12.38
CA ARG A 40 0.71 3.55 -12.87
C ARG A 40 -0.51 2.69 -13.14
N ARG A 41 -1.70 3.23 -13.01
CA ARG A 41 -2.98 2.55 -13.18
C ARG A 41 -3.84 3.26 -14.21
N THR A 42 -4.82 2.55 -14.72
CA THR A 42 -5.77 3.06 -15.71
C THR A 42 -7.20 2.69 -15.29
N GLY A 43 -8.18 3.33 -15.91
CA GLY A 43 -9.58 3.02 -15.66
C GLY A 43 -10.02 3.27 -14.22
N GLU A 44 -10.84 2.39 -13.69
CA GLU A 44 -11.47 2.51 -12.38
C GLU A 44 -10.47 2.55 -11.22
N GLU A 45 -9.42 1.72 -11.27
CA GLU A 45 -8.39 1.69 -10.22
C GLU A 45 -7.69 3.05 -10.07
N ARG A 46 -7.42 3.72 -11.21
CA ARG A 46 -6.86 5.07 -11.20
C ARG A 46 -7.82 6.08 -10.58
N SER A 47 -9.11 5.99 -10.92
CA SER A 47 -10.13 6.89 -10.38
C SER A 47 -10.26 6.77 -8.87
N VAL A 48 -10.30 5.54 -8.36
CA VAL A 48 -10.37 5.27 -6.91
C VAL A 48 -9.14 5.83 -6.19
N LEU A 49 -7.93 5.62 -6.72
CA LEU A 49 -6.69 6.13 -6.11
C LEU A 49 -6.64 7.67 -6.09
N LEU A 50 -7.17 8.34 -7.11
CA LEU A 50 -7.26 9.80 -7.12
C LEU A 50 -8.27 10.33 -6.09
N GLN A 51 -9.35 9.59 -5.82
CA GLN A 51 -10.31 9.95 -4.79
C GLN A 51 -9.72 9.76 -3.39
N LEU A 52 -8.92 8.71 -3.16
CA LEU A 52 -8.14 8.56 -1.93
C LEU A 52 -7.15 9.73 -1.75
N GLU A 53 -6.41 10.11 -2.80
CA GLU A 53 -5.54 11.29 -2.73
C GLU A 53 -6.29 12.55 -2.31
N GLU A 54 -7.49 12.75 -2.83
CA GLU A 54 -8.32 13.90 -2.48
C GLU A 54 -8.81 13.86 -1.03
N ALA A 55 -9.13 12.67 -0.51
CA ALA A 55 -9.46 12.47 0.89
C ALA A 55 -8.29 12.87 1.80
N GLU A 56 -7.07 12.38 1.52
CA GLU A 56 -5.87 12.76 2.28
C GLU A 56 -5.58 14.27 2.23
N ARG A 57 -5.90 14.93 1.11
CA ARG A 57 -5.77 16.39 1.03
C ARG A 57 -6.73 17.12 1.96
N ARG A 58 -7.95 16.62 2.16
CA ARG A 58 -8.89 17.18 3.14
C ARG A 58 -8.35 17.01 4.56
N HIS A 59 -7.78 15.84 4.87
CA HIS A 59 -7.10 15.60 6.15
C HIS A 59 -5.90 16.54 6.35
N GLU A 60 -5.08 16.74 5.30
CA GLU A 60 -3.98 17.72 5.34
C GLU A 60 -4.47 19.13 5.66
N GLU A 61 -5.55 19.58 5.01
CA GLU A 61 -6.15 20.89 5.24
C GLU A 61 -6.64 21.06 6.69
N TYR A 62 -7.25 20.01 7.26
CA TYR A 62 -7.64 20.01 8.67
C TYR A 62 -6.43 20.23 9.59
N TRP A 63 -5.34 19.48 9.40
CA TRP A 63 -4.15 19.63 10.22
C TRP A 63 -3.45 20.98 10.02
N LEU A 64 -3.45 21.50 8.80
CA LEU A 64 -2.93 22.84 8.51
C LEU A 64 -3.73 23.93 9.24
N ALA A 65 -5.06 23.86 9.19
CA ALA A 65 -5.92 24.79 9.90
C ALA A 65 -5.70 24.72 11.43
N ARG A 66 -5.54 23.52 11.96
CA ARG A 66 -5.33 23.29 13.41
C ARG A 66 -3.95 23.74 13.89
N LEU A 67 -2.92 23.58 13.06
CA LEU A 67 -1.54 24.00 13.38
C LEU A 67 -1.31 25.51 13.20
N GLY A 68 -1.99 26.16 12.27
CA GLY A 68 -1.76 27.56 11.95
C GLY A 68 -0.26 27.84 11.68
N ASP A 69 0.29 28.84 12.36
CA ASP A 69 1.71 29.22 12.22
C ASP A 69 2.69 28.11 12.61
N HIS A 70 2.25 27.14 13.44
CA HIS A 70 3.08 26.00 13.84
C HIS A 70 3.25 24.96 12.74
N ALA A 71 2.58 25.08 11.60
CA ALA A 71 2.78 24.18 10.45
C ALA A 71 4.15 24.38 9.77
N LEU A 72 4.79 25.51 9.97
CA LEU A 72 6.11 25.83 9.37
C LEU A 72 7.26 25.62 10.39
N PRO A 73 8.48 25.22 9.92
CA PRO A 73 8.78 24.71 8.57
C PRO A 73 8.09 23.38 8.32
N ALA A 74 7.79 23.07 7.04
CA ALA A 74 7.10 21.84 6.68
C ALA A 74 7.80 20.59 7.26
N PRO A 75 7.08 19.67 7.91
CA PRO A 75 7.69 18.46 8.46
C PRO A 75 8.30 17.61 7.34
N LYS A 76 9.50 17.10 7.56
CA LYS A 76 10.20 16.23 6.59
C LYS A 76 9.71 14.78 6.80
N PRO A 77 9.43 14.05 5.71
CA PRO A 77 9.07 12.65 5.82
C PRO A 77 10.22 11.84 6.45
N PRO A 78 9.92 10.85 7.30
CA PRO A 78 10.93 10.02 7.94
C PRO A 78 11.77 9.25 6.92
N LEU A 79 13.05 9.00 7.24
CA LEU A 79 14.01 8.30 6.36
C LEU A 79 13.52 6.92 5.89
N ARG A 80 12.76 6.21 6.73
CA ARG A 80 12.13 4.92 6.39
C ARG A 80 11.22 5.03 5.18
N THR A 81 10.48 6.11 5.07
CA THR A 81 9.53 6.37 3.98
C THR A 81 10.25 6.64 2.67
N ARG A 82 11.38 7.36 2.72
CA ARG A 82 12.21 7.58 1.54
C ARG A 82 12.80 6.27 1.00
N ALA A 83 13.30 5.41 1.88
CA ALA A 83 13.77 4.07 1.52
C ALA A 83 12.64 3.21 0.94
N ALA A 84 11.46 3.30 1.51
CA ALA A 84 10.28 2.59 1.05
C ALA A 84 9.83 3.05 -0.35
N SER A 85 9.86 4.34 -0.65
CA SER A 85 9.56 4.88 -1.98
C SER A 85 10.55 4.37 -3.04
N VAL A 86 11.85 4.30 -2.72
CA VAL A 86 12.87 3.73 -3.61
C VAL A 86 12.63 2.24 -3.85
N LEU A 87 12.34 1.48 -2.80
CA LEU A 87 12.00 0.05 -2.92
C LEU A 87 10.70 -0.17 -3.74
N ALA A 88 9.75 0.72 -3.59
CA ALA A 88 8.52 0.71 -4.36
C ALA A 88 8.75 0.91 -5.86
N HIS A 89 9.72 1.75 -6.24
CA HIS A 89 10.15 1.90 -7.64
C HIS A 89 10.80 0.62 -8.18
N LEU A 90 11.54 -0.11 -7.35
CA LEU A 90 12.26 -1.33 -7.74
C LEU A 90 11.36 -2.58 -7.79
N PHE A 91 10.40 -2.69 -6.87
CA PHE A 91 9.58 -3.91 -6.68
C PHE A 91 8.15 -3.79 -7.19
N GLY A 92 7.78 -2.67 -7.80
CA GLY A 92 6.50 -2.50 -8.50
C GLY A 92 5.31 -2.13 -7.60
N THR A 93 4.17 -1.97 -8.24
CA THR A 93 2.95 -1.37 -7.69
C THR A 93 2.34 -2.15 -6.52
N ILE A 94 2.52 -3.48 -6.50
CA ILE A 94 1.98 -4.36 -5.46
C ILE A 94 2.70 -4.14 -4.12
N PHE A 95 4.00 -3.94 -4.18
CA PHE A 95 4.79 -3.61 -2.98
C PHE A 95 4.34 -2.27 -2.38
N ILE A 96 4.02 -1.28 -3.23
CA ILE A 96 3.50 0.02 -2.78
C ILE A 96 2.14 -0.15 -2.11
N LEU A 97 1.23 -0.94 -2.71
CA LEU A 97 -0.09 -1.22 -2.12
C LEU A 97 0.03 -1.91 -0.75
N ALA A 98 0.90 -2.91 -0.63
CA ALA A 98 1.13 -3.58 0.66
C ALA A 98 1.73 -2.65 1.71
N MET A 99 2.53 -1.68 1.29
CA MET A 99 3.09 -0.67 2.21
C MET A 99 2.08 0.38 2.62
N ALA A 100 1.28 0.89 1.66
CA ALA A 100 0.18 1.82 1.94
C ALA A 100 -0.78 1.19 2.95
N GLN A 101 -1.23 -0.04 2.71
CA GLN A 101 -2.09 -0.76 3.63
C GLN A 101 -1.51 -0.90 5.04
N ARG A 102 -0.20 -1.16 5.17
CA ARG A 102 0.44 -1.21 6.50
C ARG A 102 0.51 0.14 7.18
N ALA A 103 0.64 1.23 6.43
CA ALA A 103 0.60 2.58 6.95
C ALA A 103 -0.80 2.87 7.51
N GLU A 104 -1.83 2.67 6.72
CA GLU A 104 -3.23 2.81 7.10
C GLU A 104 -3.62 2.00 8.34
N GLN A 105 -3.26 0.71 8.39
CA GLN A 105 -3.53 -0.14 9.56
C GLN A 105 -2.84 0.33 10.83
N ARG A 106 -1.71 1.01 10.73
CA ARG A 106 -1.03 1.59 11.91
C ARG A 106 -1.75 2.82 12.40
N LEU A 107 -2.14 3.71 11.49
CA LEU A 107 -2.89 4.92 11.81
C LEU A 107 -4.24 4.58 12.43
N ALA A 108 -4.97 3.66 11.82
CA ALA A 108 -6.25 3.18 12.33
C ALA A 108 -6.18 2.50 13.72
N ARG A 109 -5.02 1.99 14.14
CA ARG A 109 -4.82 1.38 15.48
C ARG A 109 -4.32 2.37 16.53
N ASP A 110 -3.63 3.42 16.13
CA ASP A 110 -3.16 4.46 17.04
C ASP A 110 -4.33 5.41 17.35
N VAL A 111 -5.17 5.03 18.32
CA VAL A 111 -6.26 5.90 18.82
C VAL A 111 -5.60 7.13 19.45
N ASP A 112 -5.68 8.26 18.75
CA ASP A 112 -5.22 9.55 19.25
C ASP A 112 -6.46 10.43 19.46
N ASP A 113 -6.71 10.83 20.71
CA ASP A 113 -7.84 11.68 21.09
C ASP A 113 -7.86 13.03 20.36
N ASP A 114 -6.74 13.42 19.73
CA ASP A 114 -6.62 14.63 18.94
C ASP A 114 -7.18 14.47 17.51
N VAL A 115 -7.41 13.25 17.02
CA VAL A 115 -7.93 12.95 15.68
C VAL A 115 -9.46 12.88 15.73
N PRO A 116 -10.20 13.61 14.87
CA PRO A 116 -11.64 13.50 14.79
C PRO A 116 -12.13 12.09 14.43
N ALA A 117 -13.28 11.69 14.95
CA ALA A 117 -13.84 10.37 14.72
C ALA A 117 -14.06 10.06 13.23
N HIS A 118 -14.50 11.06 12.44
CA HIS A 118 -14.67 10.87 10.99
C HIS A 118 -13.34 10.59 10.28
N MET A 119 -12.25 11.28 10.62
CA MET A 119 -10.93 11.00 10.03
C MET A 119 -10.44 9.60 10.41
N GLN A 120 -10.65 9.16 11.66
CA GLN A 120 -10.34 7.80 12.07
C GLN A 120 -11.17 6.76 11.27
N ALA A 121 -12.44 7.07 11.02
CA ALA A 121 -13.31 6.22 10.21
C ALA A 121 -12.83 6.17 8.75
N ASP A 122 -12.44 7.31 8.17
CA ASP A 122 -11.90 7.40 6.82
C ASP A 122 -10.63 6.53 6.68
N GLU A 123 -9.71 6.55 7.64
CA GLU A 123 -8.50 5.70 7.66
C GLU A 123 -8.84 4.20 7.60
N HIS A 124 -9.87 3.77 8.34
CA HIS A 124 -10.34 2.38 8.26
C HIS A 124 -10.88 2.02 6.87
N ILE A 125 -11.60 2.94 6.23
CA ILE A 125 -12.13 2.74 4.89
C ILE A 125 -11.01 2.77 3.84
N HIS A 126 -10.05 3.69 3.95
CA HIS A 126 -8.88 3.74 3.08
C HIS A 126 -8.12 2.41 3.11
N ALA A 127 -7.88 1.85 4.30
CA ALA A 127 -7.27 0.54 4.47
C ALA A 127 -8.05 -0.57 3.75
N GLU A 128 -9.40 -0.54 3.76
CA GLU A 128 -10.23 -1.53 3.09
C GLU A 128 -10.21 -1.37 1.57
N VAL A 129 -10.23 -0.13 1.07
CA VAL A 129 -10.09 0.16 -0.36
C VAL A 129 -8.75 -0.36 -0.89
N ILE A 130 -7.65 -0.02 -0.22
CA ILE A 130 -6.31 -0.47 -0.60
C ILE A 130 -6.19 -2.00 -0.54
N ARG A 131 -6.79 -2.63 0.46
CA ARG A 131 -6.85 -4.11 0.57
C ARG A 131 -7.58 -4.73 -0.63
N SER A 132 -8.69 -4.15 -1.03
CA SER A 132 -9.48 -4.62 -2.17
C SER A 132 -8.71 -4.49 -3.50
N LEU A 133 -8.00 -3.37 -3.70
CA LEU A 133 -7.12 -3.17 -4.86
C LEU A 133 -5.94 -4.15 -4.86
N ALA A 134 -5.35 -4.43 -3.69
CA ALA A 134 -4.28 -5.41 -3.54
C ALA A 134 -4.75 -6.83 -3.84
N ALA A 135 -5.94 -7.22 -3.39
CA ALA A 135 -6.53 -8.53 -3.67
C ALA A 135 -6.75 -8.76 -5.16
N LYS A 136 -7.27 -7.76 -5.89
CA LYS A 136 -7.45 -7.80 -7.33
C LYS A 136 -6.11 -7.91 -8.08
N SER A 137 -5.08 -7.22 -7.61
CA SER A 137 -3.73 -7.29 -8.18
C SER A 137 -3.07 -8.65 -7.97
N ARG A 138 -3.47 -9.43 -6.95
CA ARG A 138 -2.93 -10.76 -6.65
C ARG A 138 -3.24 -11.78 -7.75
N GLU A 139 -4.38 -11.70 -8.41
CA GLU A 139 -4.71 -12.60 -9.53
C GLU A 139 -3.71 -12.44 -10.68
N THR A 140 -3.27 -11.21 -10.94
CA THR A 140 -2.25 -10.91 -11.95
C THR A 140 -0.87 -11.46 -11.57
N LEU A 141 -0.57 -11.55 -10.25
CA LEU A 141 0.71 -12.08 -9.74
C LEU A 141 0.86 -13.59 -9.91
N ALA A 142 -0.23 -14.35 -9.91
CA ALA A 142 -0.15 -15.80 -10.14
C ALA A 142 0.50 -16.12 -11.50
N GLY A 143 0.29 -15.24 -12.50
CA GLY A 143 0.96 -15.30 -13.79
C GLY A 143 2.47 -15.01 -13.72
N THR A 144 2.85 -14.02 -12.94
CA THR A 144 4.26 -13.63 -12.75
C THR A 144 5.06 -14.70 -12.01
N PHE A 145 4.44 -15.36 -11.02
CA PHE A 145 5.06 -16.50 -10.33
C PHE A 145 5.36 -17.67 -11.26
N ARG A 146 4.43 -17.99 -12.16
CA ARG A 146 4.66 -19.02 -13.19
C ARG A 146 5.86 -18.66 -14.08
N ALA A 147 5.98 -17.38 -14.46
CA ALA A 147 7.13 -16.90 -15.23
C ALA A 147 8.45 -17.01 -14.47
N ALA A 148 8.46 -16.77 -13.15
CA ALA A 148 9.65 -16.94 -12.31
C ALA A 148 10.08 -18.42 -12.20
N VAL A 149 9.16 -19.37 -12.12
CA VAL A 149 9.45 -20.80 -12.13
C VAL A 149 10.04 -21.24 -13.47
N PHE A 150 9.52 -20.72 -14.57
CA PHE A 150 10.10 -20.99 -15.90
C PHE A 150 11.50 -20.39 -16.03
N GLY A 151 11.75 -19.20 -15.48
CA GLY A 151 13.09 -18.59 -15.45
C GLY A 151 14.10 -19.40 -14.65
N ALA A 152 13.68 -20.02 -13.54
CA ALA A 152 14.52 -20.93 -12.77
C ALA A 152 14.90 -22.18 -13.58
N ASN A 153 13.95 -22.76 -14.31
CA ASN A 153 14.21 -23.89 -15.21
C ASN A 153 15.19 -23.52 -16.33
N ASP A 154 15.07 -22.32 -16.87
CA ASP A 154 15.98 -21.78 -17.88
C ASP A 154 17.43 -21.67 -17.36
N GLY A 155 17.61 -21.25 -16.11
CA GLY A 155 18.91 -21.22 -15.43
C GLY A 155 19.58 -22.60 -15.37
N LEU A 156 18.82 -23.67 -15.17
CA LEU A 156 19.35 -25.04 -15.20
C LEU A 156 19.81 -25.44 -16.61
N VAL A 157 19.03 -25.07 -17.61
CA VAL A 157 19.38 -25.36 -19.02
C VAL A 157 20.63 -24.59 -19.43
N SER A 158 20.75 -23.33 -18.99
CA SER A 158 21.91 -22.49 -19.26
C SER A 158 23.19 -23.07 -18.61
N ASN A 159 23.09 -23.60 -17.37
CA ASN A 159 24.25 -24.24 -16.74
C ASN A 159 24.70 -25.53 -17.47
N LEU A 160 23.74 -26.32 -17.95
CA LEU A 160 24.06 -27.47 -18.77
C LEU A 160 24.78 -27.06 -20.08
N ALA A 161 24.27 -26.02 -20.74
CA ALA A 161 24.88 -25.49 -21.95
C ALA A 161 26.31 -24.96 -21.68
N LEU A 162 26.52 -24.29 -20.53
CA LEU A 162 27.84 -23.83 -20.09
C LEU A 162 28.84 -25.00 -19.93
N VAL A 163 28.43 -26.04 -19.24
CA VAL A 163 29.26 -27.23 -19.02
C VAL A 163 29.61 -27.91 -20.35
N LEU A 164 28.63 -28.10 -21.22
CA LEU A 164 28.82 -28.69 -22.54
C LEU A 164 29.74 -27.82 -23.42
N GLY A 165 29.54 -26.51 -23.37
CA GLY A 165 30.36 -25.55 -24.14
C GLY A 165 31.84 -25.61 -23.69
N VAL A 166 32.11 -25.59 -22.39
CA VAL A 166 33.47 -25.65 -21.85
C VAL A 166 34.10 -27.04 -22.14
N ALA A 167 33.34 -28.10 -21.98
CA ALA A 167 33.81 -29.44 -22.31
C ALA A 167 34.20 -29.59 -23.79
N ALA A 168 33.45 -28.97 -24.70
CA ALA A 168 33.71 -28.98 -26.15
C ALA A 168 35.02 -28.28 -26.54
N THR A 169 35.55 -27.41 -25.70
CA THR A 169 36.85 -26.72 -25.96
C THR A 169 38.06 -27.56 -25.68
N GLY A 170 37.87 -28.79 -25.19
CA GLY A 170 38.99 -29.69 -24.83
C GLY A 170 39.72 -29.34 -23.53
N MET A 171 39.08 -28.52 -22.67
CA MET A 171 39.63 -28.17 -21.36
C MET A 171 39.76 -29.41 -20.47
N GLU A 172 40.72 -29.35 -19.55
CA GLU A 172 40.95 -30.41 -18.58
C GLU A 172 39.68 -30.75 -17.78
N PRO A 173 39.37 -32.04 -17.49
CA PRO A 173 38.15 -32.45 -16.81
C PRO A 173 37.87 -31.74 -15.48
N HIS A 174 38.95 -31.39 -14.74
CA HIS A 174 38.80 -30.67 -13.48
C HIS A 174 38.31 -29.21 -13.67
N VAL A 175 38.70 -28.55 -14.77
CA VAL A 175 38.24 -27.20 -15.10
C VAL A 175 36.78 -27.23 -15.49
N VAL A 176 36.36 -28.22 -16.29
CA VAL A 176 34.95 -28.44 -16.64
C VAL A 176 34.11 -28.67 -15.39
N LEU A 177 34.60 -29.52 -14.48
CA LEU A 177 33.92 -29.79 -13.20
C LEU A 177 33.77 -28.52 -12.34
N LEU A 178 34.86 -27.79 -12.16
CA LEU A 178 34.83 -26.55 -11.37
C LEU A 178 33.89 -25.48 -11.98
N THR A 179 33.88 -25.35 -13.30
CA THR A 179 32.95 -24.44 -14.00
C THR A 179 31.50 -24.85 -13.77
N GLY A 180 31.18 -26.14 -13.88
CA GLY A 180 29.85 -26.66 -13.61
C GLY A 180 29.40 -26.44 -12.16
N ILE A 181 30.28 -26.71 -11.20
CA ILE A 181 29.98 -26.47 -9.76
C ILE A 181 29.75 -25.00 -9.50
N SER A 182 30.62 -24.10 -10.05
CA SER A 182 30.50 -22.68 -9.88
C SER A 182 29.20 -22.13 -10.49
N GLY A 183 28.84 -22.56 -11.70
CA GLY A 183 27.59 -22.21 -12.35
C GLY A 183 26.36 -22.68 -11.57
N LEU A 184 26.42 -23.92 -11.03
CA LEU A 184 25.34 -24.48 -10.24
C LEU A 184 25.15 -23.74 -8.91
N LEU A 185 26.23 -23.39 -8.23
CA LEU A 185 26.18 -22.61 -6.99
C LEU A 185 25.66 -21.20 -7.26
N ALA A 186 26.14 -20.52 -8.31
CA ALA A 186 25.68 -19.19 -8.68
C ALA A 186 24.17 -19.21 -9.01
N GLY A 187 23.72 -20.20 -9.81
CA GLY A 187 22.32 -20.38 -10.14
C GLY A 187 21.46 -20.69 -8.92
N ALA A 188 21.91 -21.60 -8.06
CA ALA A 188 21.19 -21.98 -6.85
C ALA A 188 21.03 -20.79 -5.87
N LEU A 189 22.09 -20.01 -5.66
CA LEU A 189 22.03 -18.83 -4.81
C LEU A 189 21.10 -17.75 -5.38
N SER A 190 21.16 -17.52 -6.68
CA SER A 190 20.28 -16.58 -7.37
C SER A 190 18.80 -16.99 -7.24
N MET A 191 18.51 -18.28 -7.51
CA MET A 191 17.16 -18.83 -7.39
C MET A 191 16.65 -18.79 -5.94
N ALA A 192 17.50 -19.16 -4.96
CA ALA A 192 17.13 -19.14 -3.55
C ALA A 192 16.81 -17.71 -3.08
N ALA A 193 17.59 -16.73 -3.50
CA ALA A 193 17.34 -15.33 -3.20
C ALA A 193 16.02 -14.85 -3.84
N GLY A 194 15.79 -15.19 -5.10
CA GLY A 194 14.56 -14.85 -5.82
C GLY A 194 13.33 -15.49 -5.19
N GLU A 195 13.40 -16.79 -4.86
CA GLU A 195 12.31 -17.51 -4.20
C GLU A 195 12.03 -16.94 -2.80
N TRP A 196 13.06 -16.63 -2.02
CA TRP A 196 12.88 -16.02 -0.71
C TRP A 196 12.14 -14.68 -0.79
N VAL A 197 12.53 -13.82 -1.73
CA VAL A 197 11.86 -12.54 -1.97
C VAL A 197 10.42 -12.77 -2.42
N SER A 198 10.20 -13.70 -3.35
CA SER A 198 8.87 -14.01 -3.89
C SER A 198 7.92 -14.52 -2.81
N VAL A 199 8.34 -15.52 -2.02
CA VAL A 199 7.54 -16.10 -0.92
C VAL A 199 7.25 -15.07 0.16
N ARG A 200 8.23 -14.25 0.51
CA ARG A 200 8.05 -13.19 1.49
C ARG A 200 7.04 -12.14 0.99
N SER A 201 7.18 -11.71 -0.25
CA SER A 201 6.26 -10.76 -0.87
C SER A 201 4.82 -11.31 -0.95
N GLN A 202 4.67 -12.60 -1.28
CA GLN A 202 3.36 -13.26 -1.29
C GLN A 202 2.72 -13.34 0.11
N ARG A 203 3.49 -13.66 1.14
CA ARG A 203 2.99 -13.67 2.53
C ARG A 203 2.55 -12.27 2.96
N GLU A 204 3.37 -11.27 2.67
CA GLU A 204 3.04 -9.87 2.97
C GLU A 204 1.77 -9.40 2.25
N LEU A 205 1.56 -9.87 1.01
CA LEU A 205 0.33 -9.62 0.26
C LEU A 205 -0.89 -10.35 0.83
N LEU A 206 -0.70 -11.60 1.25
CA LEU A 206 -1.77 -12.37 1.89
C LEU A 206 -2.21 -11.70 3.19
N ASP A 207 -1.26 -11.34 4.05
CA ASP A 207 -1.52 -10.63 5.29
C ASP A 207 -2.22 -9.29 5.02
N ALA A 208 -1.78 -8.59 3.96
CA ALA A 208 -2.41 -7.36 3.50
C ALA A 208 -3.83 -7.54 2.94
N SER A 209 -4.20 -8.74 2.49
CA SER A 209 -5.51 -9.04 1.92
C SER A 209 -6.54 -9.52 2.96
N ILE A 210 -6.13 -9.75 4.20
CA ILE A 210 -7.04 -10.20 5.27
C ILE A 210 -7.98 -9.02 5.61
N PRO A 211 -9.31 -9.19 5.46
CA PRO A 211 -10.25 -8.15 5.82
C PRO A 211 -10.10 -7.75 7.29
N ASP A 212 -10.14 -6.44 7.56
CA ASP A 212 -10.21 -5.96 8.92
C ASP A 212 -11.59 -6.30 9.51
N PRO A 213 -11.67 -7.13 10.55
CA PRO A 213 -12.94 -7.50 11.14
C PRO A 213 -13.68 -6.30 11.76
N ASP A 214 -12.96 -5.24 12.09
CA ASP A 214 -13.48 -4.06 12.76
C ASP A 214 -13.84 -2.92 11.79
N ALA A 215 -13.53 -3.03 10.49
CA ALA A 215 -13.83 -2.00 9.49
C ALA A 215 -15.31 -1.60 9.45
N HIS A 216 -16.23 -2.54 9.76
CA HIS A 216 -17.67 -2.25 9.79
C HIS A 216 -18.08 -1.31 10.95
N GLN A 217 -17.27 -1.21 12.00
CA GLN A 217 -17.53 -0.33 13.15
C GLN A 217 -17.28 1.15 12.80
N ALA A 218 -16.50 1.41 11.76
CA ALA A 218 -16.22 2.78 11.29
C ALA A 218 -17.40 3.39 10.50
N VAL A 219 -18.24 2.56 9.89
CA VAL A 219 -19.30 3.03 8.97
C VAL A 219 -20.25 4.08 9.56
N PRO A 220 -20.69 3.98 10.85
CA PRO A 220 -21.56 5.01 11.42
C PRO A 220 -20.93 6.40 11.56
N ASP A 221 -19.61 6.49 11.61
CA ASP A 221 -18.86 7.73 11.83
C ASP A 221 -18.35 8.35 10.52
N LEU A 222 -18.60 7.69 9.36
CA LEU A 222 -18.20 8.20 8.06
C LEU A 222 -18.98 9.47 7.68
N ASP A 223 -18.33 10.35 6.95
CA ASP A 223 -18.99 11.47 6.27
C ASP A 223 -19.81 10.95 5.08
N VAL A 224 -21.14 11.02 5.22
CA VAL A 224 -22.09 10.54 4.20
C VAL A 224 -21.98 11.35 2.90
N ASP A 225 -21.64 12.64 3.00
CA ASP A 225 -21.53 13.53 1.84
C ASP A 225 -20.22 13.27 1.05
N ALA A 226 -19.16 12.85 1.71
CA ALA A 226 -17.92 12.44 1.05
C ALA A 226 -18.04 11.10 0.33
N ASN A 227 -19.03 10.26 0.68
CA ASN A 227 -19.39 8.99 0.07
C ASN A 227 -18.21 7.98 -0.08
N GLU A 228 -17.27 8.00 0.88
CA GLU A 228 -16.06 7.17 0.83
C GLU A 228 -16.38 5.67 0.90
N LEU A 229 -17.50 5.28 1.52
CA LEU A 229 -17.94 3.89 1.51
C LEU A 229 -18.18 3.35 0.08
N ALA A 230 -18.58 4.20 -0.85
CA ALA A 230 -18.72 3.79 -2.26
C ALA A 230 -17.38 3.39 -2.88
N LEU A 231 -16.24 3.96 -2.42
CA LEU A 231 -14.92 3.57 -2.90
C LEU A 231 -14.60 2.10 -2.59
N VAL A 232 -15.04 1.58 -1.44
CA VAL A 232 -14.86 0.17 -1.09
C VAL A 232 -15.54 -0.74 -2.11
N PHE A 233 -16.79 -0.43 -2.47
CA PHE A 233 -17.55 -1.22 -3.43
C PHE A 233 -16.96 -1.12 -4.84
N ARG A 234 -16.53 0.07 -5.25
CA ARG A 234 -15.81 0.28 -6.52
C ARG A 234 -14.49 -0.50 -6.56
N ALA A 235 -13.71 -0.48 -5.48
CA ALA A 235 -12.48 -1.24 -5.37
C ALA A 235 -12.70 -2.77 -5.44
N ARG A 236 -13.88 -3.23 -5.03
CA ARG A 236 -14.32 -4.63 -5.16
C ARG A 236 -14.86 -4.99 -6.54
N GLY A 237 -15.03 -4.02 -7.42
CA GLY A 237 -15.38 -4.21 -8.83
C GLY A 237 -16.80 -3.83 -9.21
N GLU A 238 -17.57 -3.21 -8.31
CA GLU A 238 -18.87 -2.63 -8.66
C GLU A 238 -18.69 -1.39 -9.56
N SER A 239 -19.66 -1.11 -10.41
CA SER A 239 -19.72 0.14 -11.15
C SER A 239 -19.96 1.32 -10.21
N GLU A 240 -19.61 2.53 -10.63
CA GLU A 240 -19.79 3.74 -9.83
C GLU A 240 -21.24 3.91 -9.36
N GLU A 241 -22.20 3.73 -10.27
CA GLU A 241 -23.62 3.85 -9.95
C GLU A 241 -24.13 2.76 -8.98
N GLU A 242 -23.61 1.54 -9.08
CA GLU A 242 -23.96 0.44 -8.18
C GLU A 242 -23.36 0.65 -6.82
N ALA A 243 -22.09 1.04 -6.73
CA ALA A 243 -21.38 1.31 -5.51
C ALA A 243 -22.04 2.46 -4.70
N GLU A 244 -22.42 3.54 -5.36
CA GLU A 244 -23.14 4.64 -4.70
C GLU A 244 -24.51 4.21 -4.17
N ARG A 245 -25.28 3.42 -4.94
CA ARG A 245 -26.57 2.89 -4.48
C ARG A 245 -26.38 1.97 -3.28
N HIS A 246 -25.36 1.14 -3.30
CA HIS A 246 -25.04 0.21 -2.23
C HIS A 246 -24.64 0.95 -0.95
N ALA A 247 -23.76 1.94 -1.05
CA ALA A 247 -23.35 2.79 0.07
C ALA A 247 -24.56 3.50 0.71
N LYS A 248 -25.44 4.11 -0.10
CA LYS A 248 -26.68 4.75 0.38
C LYS A 248 -27.61 3.76 1.10
N GLN A 249 -27.69 2.51 0.64
CA GLN A 249 -28.49 1.48 1.31
C GLN A 249 -27.93 1.10 2.68
N VAL A 250 -26.59 1.02 2.80
CA VAL A 250 -25.92 0.73 4.08
C VAL A 250 -26.20 1.84 5.08
N PHE A 251 -25.97 3.11 4.71
CA PHE A 251 -26.27 4.24 5.57
C PHE A 251 -27.77 4.32 5.98
N ALA A 252 -28.69 4.05 5.05
CA ALA A 252 -30.11 4.04 5.34
C ALA A 252 -30.55 2.93 6.31
N ARG A 253 -29.79 1.82 6.39
CA ARG A 253 -30.01 0.76 7.38
C ARG A 253 -29.47 1.10 8.76
N LEU A 254 -28.36 1.83 8.83
CA LEU A 254 -27.74 2.25 10.08
C LEU A 254 -28.49 3.41 10.74
N ALA A 255 -29.20 4.23 9.96
CA ALA A 255 -30.03 5.32 10.46
C ALA A 255 -31.39 4.88 11.06
N LYS A 256 -31.73 3.60 11.03
CA LYS A 256 -32.94 3.01 11.62
C LYS A 256 -32.65 2.33 12.95
#